data_4720b9a743b25b45e8c14469edcca338
#
_entry.id   4720b9a743b25b45e8c14469edcca338
#
_cell.length_a   1.000
_cell.length_b   1.000
_cell.length_c   1.000
_cell.angle_alpha   90.00
_cell.angle_beta   90.00
_cell.angle_gamma   90.00
#
_symmetry.space_group_name_H-M   'P 1'
#
loop_
_entity.id
_entity.type
_entity.pdbx_description
1 polymer ?
#
loop_
_entity_poly.entity_id
_entity_poly.type
_entity_poly.pdbx_seq_one_letter_code
_entity_poly.pdbx_strand_id
1 'polypeptide(L)'
;MTRFDAFALAGRDTFTRDLGIEVVEAGLGRAVTRVRVEARHVNFNGVCHGGLTFTLADAAFGYACNSHGVMSAGIDVHIMYNTAARVGDILTATAVEIARSAKLSNYRIDVVRADGTLIAGMSGTAFITGKPAAA
;
A
#
# COMPACT_ATOMS: atom_id res chain seq x y z
N MET A 1 -4.08 -5.00 25.52
CA MET A 1 -4.02 -4.28 24.22
C MET A 1 -3.55 -5.24 23.16
N THR A 2 -4.35 -5.42 22.12
CA THR A 2 -4.00 -6.33 21.01
C THR A 2 -2.88 -5.70 20.20
N ARG A 3 -1.79 -6.42 20.02
CA ARG A 3 -0.67 -5.96 19.21
C ARG A 3 -1.09 -5.99 17.73
N PHE A 4 -0.80 -4.91 17.01
CA PHE A 4 -1.02 -4.86 15.57
C PHE A 4 -0.07 -5.83 14.86
N ASP A 5 -0.62 -6.59 13.92
CA ASP A 5 0.14 -7.52 13.10
C ASP A 5 -0.30 -7.37 11.63
N ALA A 6 0.52 -6.68 10.85
CA ALA A 6 0.27 -6.44 9.44
C ALA A 6 0.24 -7.75 8.64
N PHE A 7 1.05 -8.73 9.02
CA PHE A 7 1.10 -10.02 8.32
C PHE A 7 -0.19 -10.81 8.54
N ALA A 8 -0.79 -10.72 9.74
CA ALA A 8 -2.08 -11.34 10.01
C ALA A 8 -3.19 -10.66 9.21
N LEU A 9 -3.18 -9.33 9.10
CA LEU A 9 -4.13 -8.60 8.26
C LEU A 9 -3.98 -8.98 6.79
N ALA A 10 -2.75 -9.06 6.30
CA ALA A 10 -2.47 -9.45 4.92
C ALA A 10 -2.99 -10.85 4.61
N GLY A 11 -2.95 -11.77 5.57
CA GLY A 11 -3.49 -13.12 5.41
C GLY A 11 -4.99 -13.16 5.17
N ARG A 12 -5.73 -12.13 5.58
CA ARG A 12 -7.17 -11.99 5.36
C ARG A 12 -7.53 -11.05 4.22
N ASP A 13 -6.54 -10.41 3.63
CA ASP A 13 -6.69 -9.48 2.50
C ASP A 13 -6.68 -10.27 1.20
N THR A 14 -7.82 -10.88 0.89
CA THR A 14 -7.97 -11.80 -0.23
C THR A 14 -7.66 -11.12 -1.56
N PHE A 15 -8.15 -9.91 -1.76
CA PHE A 15 -7.96 -9.17 -3.01
C PHE A 15 -6.48 -8.93 -3.30
N THR A 16 -5.77 -8.40 -2.31
CA THR A 16 -4.35 -8.09 -2.43
C THR A 16 -3.52 -9.35 -2.63
N ARG A 17 -3.83 -10.40 -1.87
CA ARG A 17 -3.14 -11.68 -1.97
C ARG A 17 -3.35 -12.33 -3.34
N ASP A 18 -4.57 -12.29 -3.89
CA ASP A 18 -4.87 -12.88 -5.21
C ASP A 18 -4.09 -12.19 -6.33
N LEU A 19 -3.69 -10.94 -6.15
CA LEU A 19 -2.83 -10.23 -7.10
C LEU A 19 -1.34 -10.56 -6.94
N GLY A 20 -0.97 -11.33 -5.92
CA GLY A 20 0.43 -11.65 -5.63
C GLY A 20 1.18 -10.58 -4.85
N ILE A 21 0.46 -9.63 -4.28
CA ILE A 21 1.06 -8.58 -3.44
C ILE A 21 1.37 -9.15 -2.06
N GLU A 22 2.57 -8.88 -1.56
CA GLU A 22 3.01 -9.31 -0.24
C GLU A 22 3.45 -8.15 0.63
N VAL A 23 3.23 -8.27 1.93
CA VAL A 23 3.82 -7.35 2.93
C VAL A 23 5.24 -7.81 3.18
N VAL A 24 6.19 -6.90 3.01
CA VAL A 24 7.61 -7.18 3.20
C VAL A 24 8.06 -6.71 4.58
N GLU A 25 7.53 -5.57 5.01
CA GLU A 25 7.96 -4.89 6.23
C GLU A 25 6.81 -4.04 6.76
N ALA A 26 6.68 -3.96 8.08
CA ALA A 26 5.70 -3.09 8.72
C ALA A 26 6.22 -2.65 10.09
N GLY A 27 6.01 -1.37 10.39
CA GLY A 27 6.35 -0.75 11.66
C GLY A 27 5.40 0.39 11.95
N LEU A 28 5.64 1.10 13.03
CA LEU A 28 4.77 2.21 13.43
C LEU A 28 4.79 3.33 12.36
N GLY A 29 3.65 3.60 11.77
CA GLY A 29 3.51 4.64 10.73
C GLY A 29 4.20 4.29 9.41
N ARG A 30 4.54 3.02 9.18
CA ARG A 30 5.30 2.62 8.01
C ARG A 30 4.95 1.20 7.57
N ALA A 31 4.85 0.98 6.28
CA ALA A 31 4.70 -0.36 5.73
C ALA A 31 5.30 -0.42 4.32
N VAL A 32 5.77 -1.61 3.95
CA VAL A 32 6.33 -1.88 2.62
C VAL A 32 5.62 -3.08 2.02
N THR A 33 5.12 -2.92 0.80
CA THR A 33 4.53 -4.00 0.02
C THR A 33 5.29 -4.19 -1.27
N ARG A 34 5.21 -5.39 -1.85
CA ARG A 34 5.94 -5.73 -3.06
C ARG A 34 5.11 -6.65 -3.94
N VAL A 35 5.28 -6.49 -5.26
CA VAL A 35 4.69 -7.37 -6.25
C VAL A 35 5.63 -7.51 -7.45
N ARG A 36 5.67 -8.70 -8.04
CA ARG A 36 6.26 -8.91 -9.35
C ARG A 36 5.16 -8.76 -10.40
N VAL A 37 5.38 -7.93 -11.42
CA VAL A 37 4.43 -7.76 -12.51
C VAL A 37 4.41 -9.01 -13.38
N GLU A 38 3.23 -9.60 -13.52
CA GLU A 38 2.98 -10.83 -14.28
C GLU A 38 2.13 -10.53 -15.51
N ALA A 39 2.03 -11.49 -16.43
CA ALA A 39 1.21 -11.37 -17.64
C ALA A 39 -0.25 -11.03 -17.33
N ARG A 40 -0.80 -11.55 -16.24
CA ARG A 40 -2.18 -11.24 -15.79
C ARG A 40 -2.39 -9.82 -15.29
N HIS A 41 -1.32 -9.07 -15.10
CA HIS A 41 -1.36 -7.72 -14.52
C HIS A 41 -1.30 -6.61 -15.57
N VAL A 42 -1.24 -6.95 -16.86
CA VAL A 42 -1.10 -5.92 -17.90
C VAL A 42 -2.45 -5.39 -18.37
N ASN A 43 -2.41 -4.16 -18.85
CA ASN A 43 -3.57 -3.50 -19.47
C ASN A 43 -3.58 -3.76 -20.98
N PHE A 44 -4.49 -3.12 -21.70
CA PHE A 44 -4.63 -3.27 -23.15
C PHE A 44 -3.39 -2.78 -23.93
N ASN A 45 -2.53 -1.98 -23.33
CA ASN A 45 -1.27 -1.52 -23.93
C ASN A 45 -0.10 -2.47 -23.64
N GLY A 46 -0.32 -3.57 -22.93
CA GLY A 46 0.71 -4.55 -22.60
C GLY A 46 1.68 -4.10 -21.51
N VAL A 47 1.37 -3.04 -20.78
CA VAL A 47 2.14 -2.59 -19.62
C VAL A 47 1.35 -2.82 -18.35
N CYS A 48 2.02 -2.77 -17.20
CA CYS A 48 1.38 -2.95 -15.90
C CYS A 48 0.14 -2.07 -15.77
N HIS A 49 -0.99 -2.69 -15.43
CA HIS A 49 -2.23 -1.97 -15.19
C HIS A 49 -2.05 -1.00 -14.00
N GLY A 50 -2.52 0.23 -14.18
CA GLY A 50 -2.48 1.23 -13.10
C GLY A 50 -3.22 0.76 -11.85
N GLY A 51 -4.24 -0.09 -12.02
CA GLY A 51 -4.97 -0.70 -10.90
C GLY A 51 -4.10 -1.58 -10.01
N LEU A 52 -3.11 -2.29 -10.57
CA LEU A 52 -2.17 -3.06 -9.77
C LEU A 52 -1.27 -2.13 -8.95
N THR A 53 -0.69 -1.12 -9.60
CA THR A 53 0.15 -0.14 -8.93
C THR A 53 -0.60 0.58 -7.82
N PHE A 54 -1.85 0.97 -8.08
CA PHE A 54 -2.73 1.57 -7.08
C PHE A 54 -2.95 0.64 -5.90
N THR A 55 -3.31 -0.63 -6.15
CA THR A 55 -3.58 -1.60 -5.09
C THR A 55 -2.35 -1.87 -4.25
N LEU A 56 -1.17 -1.95 -4.88
CA LEU A 56 0.10 -2.12 -4.17
C LEU A 56 0.33 -0.97 -3.19
N ALA A 57 0.17 0.26 -3.66
CA ALA A 57 0.33 1.45 -2.83
C ALA A 57 -0.74 1.55 -1.75
N ASP A 58 -1.99 1.26 -2.09
CA ASP A 58 -3.11 1.30 -1.16
C ASP A 58 -2.96 0.25 -0.06
N ALA A 59 -2.44 -0.93 -0.37
CA ALA A 59 -2.16 -1.95 0.62
C ALA A 59 -1.12 -1.46 1.64
N ALA A 60 -0.01 -0.87 1.17
CA ALA A 60 1.00 -0.29 2.05
C ALA A 60 0.40 0.81 2.94
N PHE A 61 -0.42 1.68 2.35
CA PHE A 61 -1.14 2.73 3.08
C PHE A 61 -2.03 2.15 4.17
N GLY A 62 -2.83 1.13 3.84
CA GLY A 62 -3.73 0.47 4.79
C GLY A 62 -3.00 -0.14 5.98
N TYR A 63 -1.91 -0.84 5.74
CA TYR A 63 -1.11 -1.44 6.82
C TYR A 63 -0.42 -0.37 7.67
N ALA A 64 0.09 0.69 7.04
CA ALA A 64 0.73 1.78 7.77
C ALA A 64 -0.27 2.55 8.65
N CYS A 65 -1.45 2.89 8.12
CA CYS A 65 -2.42 3.67 8.89
C CYS A 65 -3.08 2.89 10.03
N ASN A 66 -3.04 1.55 9.98
CA ASN A 66 -3.51 0.70 11.06
C ASN A 66 -2.42 0.30 12.06
N SER A 67 -1.17 0.69 11.81
CA SER A 67 -0.02 0.27 12.60
C SER A 67 -0.03 0.76 14.05
N HIS A 68 -0.84 1.78 14.34
CA HIS A 68 -1.00 2.28 15.70
C HIS A 68 -1.95 1.41 16.57
N GLY A 69 -2.52 0.35 15.99
CA GLY A 69 -3.45 -0.52 16.70
C GLY A 69 -4.87 0.02 16.77
N VAL A 70 -5.15 1.13 16.10
CA VAL A 70 -6.49 1.75 16.02
C VAL A 70 -6.95 1.67 14.57
N MET A 71 -8.15 1.11 14.36
CA MET A 71 -8.71 0.94 13.02
C MET A 71 -8.83 2.28 12.31
N SER A 72 -8.22 2.36 11.14
CA SER A 72 -8.22 3.53 10.28
C SER A 72 -8.63 3.13 8.88
N ALA A 73 -9.40 3.97 8.21
CA ALA A 73 -9.86 3.73 6.84
C ALA A 73 -9.44 4.88 5.94
N GLY A 74 -8.91 4.55 4.78
CA GLY A 74 -8.58 5.55 3.76
C GLY A 74 -9.85 6.24 3.27
N ILE A 75 -9.85 7.57 3.25
CA ILE A 75 -11.01 8.38 2.83
C ILE A 75 -10.70 9.28 1.65
N ASP A 76 -9.43 9.50 1.34
CA ASP A 76 -9.03 10.37 0.23
C ASP A 76 -7.65 9.94 -0.23
N VAL A 77 -7.52 9.69 -1.53
CA VAL A 77 -6.27 9.23 -2.13
C VAL A 77 -6.06 9.94 -3.46
N HIS A 78 -4.85 10.42 -3.67
CA HIS A 78 -4.41 10.94 -4.96
C HIS A 78 -3.19 10.16 -5.40
N ILE A 79 -3.18 9.69 -6.65
CA ILE A 79 -2.04 9.00 -7.22
C ILE A 79 -1.61 9.67 -8.52
N MET A 80 -0.29 9.75 -8.72
CA MET A 80 0.29 10.21 -9.96
C MET A 80 1.16 9.08 -10.52
N TYR A 81 0.88 8.66 -11.75
CA TYR A 81 1.65 7.63 -12.45
C TYR A 81 2.77 8.30 -13.25
N ASN A 82 4.00 7.96 -12.95
CA ASN A 82 5.17 8.62 -13.54
C ASN A 82 5.81 7.83 -14.67
N THR A 83 5.92 6.50 -14.50
CA THR A 83 6.62 5.63 -15.45
C THR A 83 5.88 4.31 -15.55
N ALA A 84 5.76 3.78 -16.78
CA ALA A 84 5.16 2.48 -17.00
C ALA A 84 6.05 1.35 -16.47
N ALA A 85 5.45 0.40 -15.78
CA ALA A 85 6.09 -0.85 -15.39
C ALA A 85 5.72 -1.96 -16.38
N ARG A 86 6.55 -2.98 -16.49
CA ARG A 86 6.40 -4.06 -17.47
C ARG A 86 6.45 -5.41 -16.79
N VAL A 87 5.99 -6.44 -17.48
CA VAL A 87 6.09 -7.83 -17.01
C VAL A 87 7.54 -8.13 -16.62
N GLY A 88 7.71 -8.71 -15.44
CA GLY A 88 9.02 -9.03 -14.87
C GLY A 88 9.56 -7.98 -13.92
N ASP A 89 9.04 -6.75 -13.94
CA ASP A 89 9.46 -5.71 -13.00
C ASP A 89 8.98 -6.06 -11.59
N ILE A 90 9.82 -5.77 -10.61
CA ILE A 90 9.47 -5.88 -9.20
C ILE A 90 9.18 -4.48 -8.69
N LEU A 91 7.96 -4.27 -8.21
CA LEU A 91 7.50 -2.99 -7.67
C LEU A 91 7.44 -3.06 -6.16
N THR A 92 7.96 -2.04 -5.52
CA THR A 92 7.96 -1.91 -4.05
C THR A 92 7.29 -0.60 -3.68
N ALA A 93 6.25 -0.67 -2.87
CA ALA A 93 5.56 0.50 -2.33
C ALA A 93 5.96 0.69 -0.87
N THR A 94 6.34 1.90 -0.52
CA THR A 94 6.68 2.29 0.86
C THR A 94 5.75 3.38 1.30
N ALA A 95 4.94 3.11 2.32
CA ALA A 95 4.06 4.09 2.95
C ALA A 95 4.72 4.65 4.21
N VAL A 96 4.72 5.95 4.34
CA VAL A 96 5.28 6.67 5.49
C VAL A 96 4.29 7.70 6.00
N GLU A 97 4.02 7.68 7.29
CA GLU A 97 3.16 8.65 7.95
C GLU A 97 3.81 10.04 7.90
N ILE A 98 3.02 11.02 7.46
CA ILE A 98 3.46 12.42 7.40
C ILE A 98 2.98 13.18 8.63
N ALA A 99 1.69 13.00 8.98
CA ALA A 99 1.08 13.67 10.12
C ALA A 99 -0.07 12.83 10.67
N ARG A 100 -0.32 12.98 11.96
CA ARG A 100 -1.40 12.30 12.64
C ARG A 100 -2.03 13.22 13.68
N SER A 101 -3.36 13.28 13.69
CA SER A 101 -4.15 13.95 14.70
C SER A 101 -5.08 12.97 15.38
N ALA A 102 -6.02 13.45 16.19
CA ALA A 102 -6.97 12.58 16.88
C ALA A 102 -7.88 11.80 15.91
N LYS A 103 -8.19 12.39 14.75
CA LYS A 103 -9.19 11.81 13.82
C LYS A 103 -8.65 11.56 12.41
N LEU A 104 -7.55 12.18 12.03
CA LEU A 104 -7.00 12.07 10.68
C LEU A 104 -5.52 11.77 10.72
N SER A 105 -5.07 11.04 9.72
CA SER A 105 -3.65 10.83 9.46
C SER A 105 -3.40 10.89 7.96
N ASN A 106 -2.24 11.38 7.56
CA ASN A 106 -1.85 11.39 6.14
C ASN A 106 -0.50 10.75 5.91
N TYR A 107 -0.39 10.19 4.71
CA TYR A 107 0.70 9.32 4.33
C TYR A 107 1.19 9.67 2.94
N ARG A 108 2.48 9.48 2.74
CA ARG A 108 3.09 9.46 1.43
C ARG A 108 3.46 8.02 1.09
N ILE A 109 3.12 7.60 -0.13
CA ILE A 109 3.43 6.27 -0.62
C ILE A 109 4.15 6.40 -1.96
N ASP A 110 5.39 5.95 -2.03
CA ASP A 110 6.14 5.90 -3.28
C ASP A 110 6.21 4.46 -3.76
N VAL A 111 5.98 4.26 -5.06
CA VAL A 111 6.14 2.97 -5.73
C VAL A 111 7.35 3.06 -6.63
N VAL A 112 8.35 2.22 -6.39
CA VAL A 112 9.59 2.21 -7.15
C VAL A 112 9.84 0.84 -7.77
N ARG A 113 10.51 0.84 -8.92
CA ARG A 113 11.01 -0.37 -9.56
C ARG A 113 12.36 -0.75 -8.93
N ALA A 114 12.83 -1.99 -9.14
CA ALA A 114 14.07 -2.49 -8.54
C ALA A 114 15.30 -1.62 -8.82
N ASP A 115 15.34 -0.91 -9.95
CA ASP A 115 16.44 0.00 -10.30
C ASP A 115 16.31 1.40 -9.66
N GLY A 116 15.29 1.60 -8.81
CA GLY A 116 15.05 2.88 -8.16
C GLY A 116 14.17 3.85 -8.92
N THR A 117 13.74 3.51 -10.14
CA THR A 117 12.88 4.38 -10.94
C THR A 117 11.53 4.55 -10.25
N LEU A 118 11.08 5.80 -10.09
CA LEU A 118 9.77 6.11 -9.52
C LEU A 118 8.67 5.73 -10.51
N ILE A 119 7.84 4.79 -10.14
CA ILE A 119 6.70 4.34 -10.95
C ILE A 119 5.48 5.21 -10.66
N ALA A 120 5.20 5.45 -9.39
CA ALA A 120 4.04 6.26 -8.98
C ALA A 120 4.27 6.87 -7.60
N GLY A 121 3.62 8.01 -7.36
CA GLY A 121 3.56 8.65 -6.06
C GLY A 121 2.11 8.81 -5.63
N MET A 122 1.79 8.39 -4.40
CA MET A 122 0.45 8.47 -3.83
C MET A 122 0.48 9.29 -2.54
N SER A 123 -0.55 10.10 -2.33
CA SER A 123 -0.84 10.67 -1.02
C SER A 123 -2.20 10.16 -0.55
N GLY A 124 -2.29 9.81 0.72
CA GLY A 124 -3.52 9.29 1.29
C GLY A 124 -3.84 9.92 2.62
N THR A 125 -5.14 10.09 2.88
CA THR A 125 -5.67 10.52 4.17
C THR A 125 -6.55 9.41 4.73
N ALA A 126 -6.33 9.06 5.99
CA ALA A 126 -7.12 8.06 6.68
C ALA A 126 -7.92 8.70 7.81
N PHE A 127 -9.11 8.17 8.03
CA PHE A 127 -9.96 8.50 9.18
C PHE A 127 -9.70 7.48 10.29
N ILE A 128 -9.44 7.98 11.50
CA ILE A 128 -9.16 7.15 12.68
C ILE A 128 -10.49 6.91 13.42
N THR A 129 -10.94 5.66 13.46
CA THR A 129 -12.29 5.32 13.94
C THR A 129 -12.41 5.30 15.46
N GLY A 130 -11.31 5.22 16.18
CA GLY A 130 -11.32 5.02 17.64
C GLY A 130 -11.54 3.58 18.08
N LYS A 131 -11.74 2.65 17.14
CA LYS A 131 -11.90 1.22 17.42
C LYS A 131 -10.56 0.50 17.29
N PRO A 132 -10.34 -0.64 18.00
CA PRO A 132 -9.12 -1.41 17.80
C PRO A 132 -8.99 -1.91 16.37
N ALA A 133 -7.78 -1.90 15.82
CA ALA A 133 -7.51 -2.55 14.56
C ALA A 133 -7.62 -4.07 14.75
N ALA A 134 -8.32 -4.74 13.83
CA ALA A 134 -8.42 -6.18 13.86
C ALA A 134 -7.06 -6.80 13.52
N ALA A 135 -6.64 -7.75 14.29
CA ALA A 135 -5.41 -8.49 14.05
C ALA A 135 -5.69 -9.89 13.50
#